data_b2dc1ddf555eeafc6af4a9c52a8f9197
#
_entry.id   b2dc1ddf555eeafc6af4a9c52a8f9197
#
_cell.length_a   1.000
_cell.length_b   1.000
_cell.length_c   1.000
_cell.angle_alpha   90.00
_cell.angle_beta   90.00
_cell.angle_gamma   90.00
#
_symmetry.space_group_name_H-M   'P 1'
#
loop_
_entity.id
_entity.type
_entity.pdbx_description
1 polymer ?
#
loop_
_entity_poly.entity_id
_entity_poly.type
_entity_poly.pdbx_seq_one_letter_code
_entity_poly.pdbx_strand_id
1 'polypeptide(L)'
;MAVLLDELEWSREQPLALPDPADRRLGRICQALLEDPADPRGLEEWARCVGASSRTLARLFLSELGVTFVHWRHQVRLAAALPRLAAGEAVARIAVDLGYQTPSAFSAMFRRLTGSTPSRYFALSDSA
;
A
#
# COMPACT_ATOMS: atom_id res chain seq x y z
N MET A 1 -14.41 -16.83 7.27
CA MET A 1 -15.38 -16.01 6.55
C MET A 1 -15.38 -14.57 6.98
N ALA A 2 -15.46 -14.30 8.26
CA ALA A 2 -15.39 -12.93 8.75
C ALA A 2 -14.09 -12.22 8.34
N VAL A 3 -12.99 -12.94 8.36
CA VAL A 3 -11.70 -12.40 7.97
C VAL A 3 -11.71 -11.94 6.52
N LEU A 4 -12.32 -12.73 5.65
CA LEU A 4 -12.41 -12.40 4.23
C LEU A 4 -13.28 -11.17 3.99
N LEU A 5 -14.38 -11.06 4.70
CA LEU A 5 -15.23 -9.88 4.61
C LEU A 5 -14.52 -8.63 5.13
N ASP A 6 -13.78 -8.79 6.22
CA ASP A 6 -13.00 -7.68 6.77
C ASP A 6 -11.95 -7.20 5.80
N GLU A 7 -11.31 -8.13 5.09
CA GLU A 7 -10.32 -7.76 4.08
C GLU A 7 -10.95 -7.01 2.92
N LEU A 8 -12.13 -7.43 2.48
CA LEU A 8 -12.84 -6.74 1.41
C LEU A 8 -13.26 -5.34 1.82
N GLU A 9 -13.78 -5.20 3.02
CA GLU A 9 -14.14 -3.90 3.54
C GLU A 9 -12.91 -3.01 3.68
N TRP A 10 -11.84 -3.59 4.19
CA TRP A 10 -10.59 -2.87 4.33
C TRP A 10 -10.09 -2.36 2.98
N SER A 11 -10.14 -3.20 1.93
CA SER A 11 -9.69 -2.82 0.60
C SER A 11 -10.49 -1.68 0.00
N ARG A 12 -11.77 -1.62 0.31
CA ARG A 12 -12.65 -0.59 -0.27
C ARG A 12 -12.68 0.69 0.53
N GLU A 13 -12.55 0.60 1.84
CA GLU A 13 -12.77 1.74 2.71
C GLU A 13 -11.54 2.17 3.47
N GLN A 14 -10.84 1.22 4.06
CA GLN A 14 -9.79 1.51 5.02
C GLN A 14 -8.52 2.10 4.43
N PRO A 15 -7.98 1.60 3.29
CA PRO A 15 -6.71 2.11 2.81
C PRO A 15 -6.70 3.59 2.54
N LEU A 16 -7.86 4.14 2.15
CA LEU A 16 -7.98 5.55 1.85
C LEU A 16 -8.53 6.36 3.01
N ALA A 17 -9.03 5.67 4.02
CA ALA A 17 -9.62 6.30 5.20
C ALA A 17 -8.73 6.18 6.42
N LEU A 18 -7.41 6.14 6.22
CA LEU A 18 -6.48 6.08 7.32
C LEU A 18 -6.57 7.35 8.16
N PRO A 19 -6.57 7.21 9.49
CA PRO A 19 -6.61 8.38 10.35
C PRO A 19 -5.36 9.22 10.15
N ASP A 20 -5.49 10.53 10.33
CA ASP A 20 -4.36 11.43 10.24
C ASP A 20 -3.40 11.14 11.40
N PRO A 21 -2.12 10.91 11.12
CA PRO A 21 -1.16 10.73 12.18
C PRO A 21 -1.05 11.98 13.05
N ALA A 22 -0.88 11.78 14.34
CA ALA A 22 -0.69 12.90 15.26
C ALA A 22 0.67 13.56 15.03
N ASP A 23 1.68 12.78 14.68
CA ASP A 23 3.02 13.32 14.43
C ASP A 23 3.09 13.93 13.04
N ARG A 24 3.53 15.19 12.97
CA ARG A 24 3.61 15.91 11.70
C ARG A 24 4.57 15.28 10.71
N ARG A 25 5.68 14.75 11.21
CA ARG A 25 6.68 14.13 10.34
C ARG A 25 6.11 12.89 9.67
N LEU A 26 5.40 12.08 10.45
CA LEU A 26 4.73 10.91 9.92
C LEU A 26 3.64 11.30 8.93
N GLY A 27 2.87 12.33 9.25
CA GLY A 27 1.82 12.83 8.36
C GLY A 27 2.33 13.28 7.02
N ARG A 28 3.50 13.94 6.99
CA ARG A 28 4.11 14.37 5.73
C ARG A 28 4.49 13.18 4.84
N ILE A 29 5.04 12.13 5.45
CA ILE A 29 5.41 10.93 4.70
C ILE A 29 4.16 10.24 4.15
N CYS A 30 3.16 10.09 4.98
CA CYS A 30 1.91 9.44 4.56
C CYS A 30 1.25 10.17 3.42
N GLN A 31 1.17 11.50 3.51
CA GLN A 31 0.56 12.29 2.45
C GLN A 31 1.35 12.21 1.16
N ALA A 32 2.67 12.29 1.23
CA ALA A 32 3.51 12.20 0.05
C ALA A 32 3.34 10.86 -0.67
N LEU A 33 3.26 9.78 0.09
CA LEU A 33 3.09 8.45 -0.50
C LEU A 33 1.68 8.21 -1.02
N LEU A 34 0.68 8.83 -0.42
CA LEU A 34 -0.67 8.75 -0.98
C LEU A 34 -0.77 9.49 -2.31
N GLU A 35 -0.03 10.60 -2.46
CA GLU A 35 0.01 11.34 -3.71
C GLU A 35 0.86 10.65 -4.77
N ASP A 36 1.94 9.99 -4.35
CA ASP A 36 2.83 9.26 -5.26
C ASP A 36 3.20 7.91 -4.66
N PRO A 37 2.36 6.90 -4.83
CA PRO A 37 2.64 5.58 -4.27
C PRO A 37 3.93 4.93 -4.77
N ALA A 38 4.42 5.36 -5.92
CA ALA A 38 5.63 4.79 -6.52
C ALA A 38 6.91 5.40 -5.97
N ASP A 39 6.82 6.42 -5.12
CA ASP A 39 8.01 7.07 -4.57
C ASP A 39 8.95 6.03 -3.97
N PRO A 40 10.19 5.94 -4.46
CA PRO A 40 11.08 4.86 -4.07
C PRO A 40 11.84 5.08 -2.76
N ARG A 41 11.67 6.25 -2.14
CA ARG A 41 12.46 6.58 -0.94
C ARG A 41 12.20 5.58 0.19
N GLY A 42 13.29 5.13 0.79
CA GLY A 42 13.22 4.26 1.95
C GLY A 42 13.09 5.06 3.23
N LEU A 43 12.98 4.33 4.33
CA LEU A 43 12.77 4.96 5.63
C LEU A 43 13.90 5.92 6.02
N GLU A 44 15.15 5.56 5.70
CA GLU A 44 16.29 6.44 6.00
C GLU A 44 16.24 7.75 5.22
N GLU A 45 15.86 7.67 3.97
CA GLU A 45 15.73 8.86 3.15
C GLU A 45 14.60 9.76 3.64
N TRP A 46 13.47 9.17 3.99
CA TRP A 46 12.37 9.91 4.57
C TRP A 46 12.74 10.56 5.89
N ALA A 47 13.52 9.83 6.71
CA ALA A 47 14.00 10.37 7.98
C ALA A 47 14.78 11.66 7.76
N ARG A 48 15.67 11.67 6.77
CA ARG A 48 16.42 12.87 6.44
C ARG A 48 15.50 14.00 5.97
N CYS A 49 14.47 13.65 5.20
CA CYS A 49 13.54 14.66 4.68
C CYS A 49 12.74 15.35 5.77
N VAL A 50 12.38 14.62 6.81
CA VAL A 50 11.50 15.17 7.87
C VAL A 50 12.24 15.51 9.15
N GLY A 51 13.56 15.31 9.18
CA GLY A 51 14.35 15.68 10.34
C GLY A 51 14.20 14.76 11.53
N ALA A 52 14.11 13.45 11.28
CA ALA A 52 14.01 12.45 12.32
C ALA A 52 15.02 11.34 12.05
N SER A 53 15.19 10.43 13.01
CA SER A 53 15.96 9.22 12.78
C SER A 53 15.06 8.14 12.18
N SER A 54 15.65 7.21 11.44
CA SER A 54 14.88 6.09 10.91
C SER A 54 14.28 5.25 12.03
N ARG A 55 14.96 5.14 13.14
CA ARG A 55 14.46 4.42 14.31
C ARG A 55 13.20 5.07 14.88
N THR A 56 13.22 6.40 15.00
CA THR A 56 12.04 7.13 15.45
C THR A 56 10.87 6.94 14.51
N LEU A 57 11.12 7.03 13.20
CA LEU A 57 10.06 6.83 12.22
C LEU A 57 9.49 5.41 12.25
N ALA A 58 10.37 4.41 12.38
CA ALA A 58 9.90 3.03 12.47
C ALA A 58 8.97 2.85 13.66
N ARG A 59 9.32 3.44 14.80
CA ARG A 59 8.50 3.38 15.98
C ARG A 59 7.16 4.10 15.80
N LEU A 60 7.19 5.25 15.14
CA LEU A 60 5.97 6.01 14.88
C LEU A 60 5.00 5.24 13.98
N PHE A 61 5.50 4.60 12.94
CA PHE A 61 4.64 3.79 12.08
C PHE A 61 3.94 2.70 12.90
N LEU A 62 4.68 1.99 13.72
CA LEU A 62 4.09 0.94 14.54
C LEU A 62 3.13 1.48 15.59
N SER A 63 3.47 2.57 16.25
CA SER A 63 2.65 3.08 17.35
C SER A 63 1.39 3.79 16.85
N GLU A 64 1.47 4.52 15.74
CA GLU A 64 0.33 5.29 15.26
C GLU A 64 -0.47 4.58 14.17
N LEU A 65 0.19 3.79 13.32
CA LEU A 65 -0.49 3.12 12.21
C LEU A 65 -0.56 1.59 12.38
N GLY A 66 0.14 1.04 13.36
CA GLY A 66 0.07 -0.39 13.66
C GLY A 66 0.80 -1.29 12.67
N VAL A 67 1.54 -0.73 11.73
CA VAL A 67 2.26 -1.50 10.70
C VAL A 67 3.62 -0.88 10.46
N THR A 68 4.51 -1.64 9.82
CA THR A 68 5.81 -1.11 9.42
C THR A 68 5.65 -0.17 8.24
N PHE A 69 6.67 0.67 8.01
CA PHE A 69 6.71 1.54 6.84
C PHE A 69 6.56 0.75 5.54
N VAL A 70 7.31 -0.35 5.42
CA VAL A 70 7.27 -1.17 4.20
C VAL A 70 5.88 -1.73 3.96
N HIS A 71 5.27 -2.26 5.00
CA HIS A 71 3.92 -2.81 4.90
C HIS A 71 2.91 -1.73 4.52
N TRP A 72 2.99 -0.58 5.16
CA TRP A 72 2.09 0.54 4.87
C TRP A 72 2.23 1.01 3.43
N ARG A 73 3.47 1.10 2.93
CA ARG A 73 3.70 1.49 1.53
C ARG A 73 3.06 0.48 0.56
N HIS A 74 3.18 -0.81 0.85
CA HIS A 74 2.52 -1.82 0.02
C HIS A 74 1.01 -1.69 0.06
N GLN A 75 0.45 -1.36 1.21
CA GLN A 75 -0.99 -1.13 1.31
C GLN A 75 -1.44 0.05 0.46
N VAL A 76 -0.69 1.13 0.47
CA VAL A 76 -0.99 2.30 -0.36
C VAL A 76 -0.93 1.93 -1.84
N ARG A 77 0.09 1.18 -2.25
CA ARG A 77 0.24 0.75 -3.64
C ARG A 77 -0.89 -0.20 -4.04
N LEU A 78 -1.28 -1.08 -3.15
CA LEU A 78 -2.42 -1.97 -3.42
C LEU A 78 -3.69 -1.17 -3.64
N ALA A 79 -3.97 -0.21 -2.78
CA ALA A 79 -5.15 0.64 -2.92
C ALA A 79 -5.15 1.38 -4.26
N ALA A 80 -3.99 1.85 -4.71
CA ALA A 80 -3.87 2.51 -6.00
C ALA A 80 -4.06 1.55 -7.17
N ALA A 81 -3.68 0.28 -6.98
CA ALA A 81 -3.77 -0.72 -8.05
C ALA A 81 -5.20 -1.21 -8.29
N LEU A 82 -6.01 -1.30 -7.24
CA LEU A 82 -7.33 -1.94 -7.35
C LEU A 82 -8.23 -1.32 -8.41
N PRO A 83 -8.43 0.00 -8.46
CA PRO A 83 -9.28 0.56 -9.52
C PRO A 83 -8.69 0.39 -10.92
N ARG A 84 -7.38 0.38 -11.05
CA ARG A 84 -6.73 0.18 -12.34
C ARG A 84 -6.91 -1.24 -12.84
N LEU A 85 -6.80 -2.21 -11.93
CA LEU A 85 -7.05 -3.61 -12.27
C LEU A 85 -8.52 -3.82 -12.64
N ALA A 86 -9.43 -3.19 -11.90
CA ALA A 86 -10.85 -3.28 -12.20
C ALA A 86 -11.17 -2.67 -13.56
N ALA A 87 -10.42 -1.68 -13.99
CA ALA A 87 -10.58 -1.06 -15.31
C ALA A 87 -9.96 -1.88 -16.44
N GLY A 88 -9.32 -3.00 -16.11
CA GLY A 88 -8.74 -3.88 -17.13
C GLY A 88 -7.33 -3.52 -17.57
N GLU A 89 -6.65 -2.63 -16.84
CA GLU A 89 -5.28 -2.29 -17.21
C GLU A 89 -4.34 -3.49 -16.97
N ALA A 90 -3.30 -3.56 -17.78
CA ALA A 90 -2.35 -4.67 -17.71
C ALA A 90 -1.58 -4.66 -16.40
N VAL A 91 -1.45 -5.84 -15.79
CA VAL A 91 -0.71 -6.00 -14.54
C VAL A 91 0.73 -5.49 -14.67
N ALA A 92 1.38 -5.77 -15.82
CA ALA A 92 2.76 -5.34 -16.04
C ALA A 92 2.89 -3.82 -15.99
N ARG A 93 1.93 -3.10 -16.56
CA ARG A 93 1.93 -1.64 -16.56
C ARG A 93 1.72 -1.08 -15.16
N ILE A 94 0.75 -1.63 -14.47
CA ILE A 94 0.44 -1.21 -13.11
C ILE A 94 1.64 -1.41 -12.20
N ALA A 95 2.29 -2.56 -12.30
CA ALA A 95 3.45 -2.89 -11.47
C ALA A 95 4.55 -1.84 -11.62
N VAL A 96 4.91 -1.52 -12.86
CA VAL A 96 5.95 -0.53 -13.13
C VAL A 96 5.54 0.85 -12.61
N ASP A 97 4.31 1.25 -12.88
CA ASP A 97 3.81 2.57 -12.47
C ASP A 97 3.75 2.73 -10.95
N LEU A 98 3.63 1.64 -10.22
CA LEU A 98 3.57 1.68 -8.76
C LEU A 98 4.91 1.41 -8.08
N GLY A 99 6.00 1.35 -8.86
CA GLY A 99 7.34 1.27 -8.29
C GLY A 99 7.89 -0.13 -8.10
N TYR A 100 7.27 -1.14 -8.69
CA TYR A 100 7.78 -2.50 -8.65
C TYR A 100 8.70 -2.75 -9.84
N GLN A 101 9.81 -3.44 -9.61
CA GLN A 101 10.77 -3.70 -10.68
C GLN A 101 10.26 -4.73 -11.67
N THR A 102 9.42 -5.65 -11.22
CA THR A 102 8.87 -6.71 -12.07
C THR A 102 7.40 -6.93 -11.78
N PRO A 103 6.64 -7.44 -12.76
CA PRO A 103 5.26 -7.85 -12.49
C PRO A 103 5.17 -8.93 -11.41
N SER A 104 6.17 -9.81 -11.34
CA SER A 104 6.21 -10.86 -10.33
C SER A 104 6.28 -10.31 -8.92
N ALA A 105 7.08 -9.25 -8.72
CA ALA A 105 7.19 -8.61 -7.41
C ALA A 105 5.85 -8.00 -6.99
N PHE A 106 5.17 -7.36 -7.92
CA PHE A 106 3.85 -6.81 -7.66
C PHE A 106 2.84 -7.91 -7.33
N SER A 107 2.82 -8.98 -8.11
CA SER A 107 1.89 -10.09 -7.90
C SER A 107 2.14 -10.78 -6.56
N ALA A 108 3.40 -10.91 -6.16
CA ALA A 108 3.74 -11.47 -4.86
C ALA A 108 3.21 -10.61 -3.71
N MET A 109 3.36 -9.30 -3.82
CA MET A 109 2.81 -8.36 -2.85
C MET A 109 1.28 -8.48 -2.80
N PHE A 110 0.65 -8.47 -3.96
CA PHE A 110 -0.80 -8.56 -4.09
C PHE A 110 -1.32 -9.83 -3.43
N ARG A 111 -0.69 -10.96 -3.73
CA ARG A 111 -1.07 -12.24 -3.14
C ARG A 111 -0.90 -12.26 -1.64
N ARG A 112 0.17 -11.63 -1.13
CA ARG A 112 0.42 -11.58 0.30
C ARG A 112 -0.66 -10.79 1.03
N LEU A 113 -1.13 -9.69 0.43
CA LEU A 113 -2.11 -8.82 1.07
C LEU A 113 -3.56 -9.27 0.84
N THR A 114 -3.87 -9.89 -0.28
CA THR A 114 -5.25 -10.27 -0.62
C THR A 114 -5.52 -11.77 -0.58
N GLY A 115 -4.48 -12.58 -0.60
CA GLY A 115 -4.62 -14.03 -0.66
C GLY A 115 -4.77 -14.59 -2.06
N SER A 116 -4.81 -13.75 -3.10
CA SER A 116 -4.97 -14.18 -4.49
C SER A 116 -4.06 -13.37 -5.41
N THR A 117 -3.76 -13.93 -6.57
CA THR A 117 -3.07 -13.16 -7.62
C THR A 117 -4.05 -12.13 -8.19
N PRO A 118 -3.55 -11.06 -8.82
CA PRO A 118 -4.44 -10.07 -9.41
C PRO A 118 -5.43 -10.66 -10.41
N SER A 119 -4.96 -11.54 -11.28
CA SER A 119 -5.84 -12.16 -12.28
C SER A 119 -6.94 -12.98 -11.64
N ARG A 120 -6.58 -13.76 -10.64
CA ARG A 120 -7.54 -14.64 -9.96
C ARG A 120 -8.51 -13.83 -9.13
N TYR A 121 -8.05 -12.78 -8.48
CA TYR A 121 -8.87 -11.92 -7.65
C TYR A 121 -10.04 -11.35 -8.44
N PHE A 122 -9.77 -10.80 -9.63
CA PHE A 122 -10.80 -10.18 -10.45
C PHE A 122 -11.63 -11.20 -11.22
N ALA A 123 -11.07 -12.34 -11.55
CA ALA A 123 -11.85 -13.43 -12.14
C ALA A 123 -12.94 -13.91 -11.19
N LEU A 124 -12.62 -14.03 -9.91
CA LEU A 124 -13.59 -14.42 -8.90
C LEU A 124 -14.66 -13.35 -8.70
N SER A 125 -14.27 -12.08 -8.74
CA SER A 125 -15.22 -10.97 -8.64
C SER A 125 -16.18 -10.95 -9.81
N ASP A 126 -15.68 -11.19 -11.01
CA ASP A 126 -16.52 -11.20 -12.21
C ASP A 126 -17.51 -12.36 -12.22
N SER A 127 -17.15 -13.48 -11.60
CA SER A 127 -18.04 -14.63 -11.55
C SER A 127 -19.14 -14.49 -10.50
N ALA A 128 -18.97 -13.57 -9.62
CA ALA A 128 -20.00 -13.33 -8.62
C ALA A 128 -21.07 -12.42 -9.17
#